data_7517ba777b60ba81e43fe5e682dd9664
#
_entry.id   7517ba777b60ba81e43fe5e682dd9664
#
_cell.length_a   1.000
_cell.length_b   1.000
_cell.length_c   1.000
_cell.angle_alpha   90.00
_cell.angle_beta   90.00
_cell.angle_gamma   90.00
#
_symmetry.space_group_name_H-M   'P 1'
#
loop_
_entity.id
_entity.type
_entity.pdbx_description
1 polymer ?
#
loop_
_entity_poly.entity_id
_entity_poly.type
_entity_poly.pdbx_seq_one_letter_code
_entity_poly.pdbx_strand_id
1 'polypeptide(L)'
;RKMANLWKKATASLLTAALLSGGAPEDDSDLNGALLRRRARDLDMGGGIARAAVGTETTTVVGTGLIPKPAIDYEALGLTDEAAKEWEKITKREFAFWAGGKFCDAAEKKNFYQLQSLAFRSMLVSGDVVALLPMFETAGSPYTLHIQLLEADRLATPDSAGESTTQDAAGGRIIDGVEVERQTGRVVRYYF
;
A
#
# COMPACT_ATOMS: atom_id res chain seq x y z
N ARG A 1 -23.68 -13.72 35.20
CA ARG A 1 -22.30 -13.99 34.67
C ARG A 1 -22.02 -13.38 33.28
N LYS A 2 -23.01 -13.42 32.34
CA LYS A 2 -22.80 -12.80 30.98
C LYS A 2 -22.71 -11.27 31.01
N MET A 3 -23.49 -10.59 31.86
CA MET A 3 -23.45 -9.12 32.00
C MET A 3 -22.11 -8.60 32.60
N ALA A 4 -21.56 -9.33 33.57
CA ALA A 4 -20.29 -8.95 34.20
C ALA A 4 -19.09 -8.97 33.19
N ASN A 5 -19.17 -9.85 32.18
CA ASN A 5 -18.13 -9.91 31.13
C ASN A 5 -18.29 -8.81 30.08
N LEU A 6 -19.51 -8.31 29.83
CA LEU A 6 -19.77 -7.16 28.97
C LEU A 6 -19.25 -5.86 29.61
N TRP A 7 -19.46 -5.69 30.91
CA TRP A 7 -18.92 -4.56 31.65
C TRP A 7 -17.42 -4.54 31.72
N LYS A 8 -16.76 -5.69 31.90
CA LYS A 8 -15.29 -5.80 31.87
C LYS A 8 -14.73 -5.45 30.48
N LYS A 9 -15.41 -5.79 29.41
CA LYS A 9 -15.01 -5.39 28.05
C LYS A 9 -15.23 -3.89 27.80
N ALA A 10 -16.33 -3.34 28.30
CA ALA A 10 -16.62 -1.90 28.19
C ALA A 10 -15.66 -1.07 29.03
N THR A 11 -15.35 -1.49 30.27
CA THR A 11 -14.37 -0.78 31.11
C THR A 11 -12.96 -0.90 30.58
N ALA A 12 -12.55 -2.03 29.99
CA ALA A 12 -11.25 -2.14 29.32
C ALA A 12 -11.17 -1.19 28.11
N SER A 13 -12.26 -1.05 27.32
CA SER A 13 -12.28 -0.11 26.20
C SER A 13 -12.31 1.36 26.63
N LEU A 14 -12.99 1.68 27.75
CA LEU A 14 -13.02 3.01 28.34
C LEU A 14 -11.67 3.38 28.99
N LEU A 15 -10.98 2.43 29.63
CA LEU A 15 -9.63 2.66 30.15
C LEU A 15 -8.62 2.88 29.02
N THR A 16 -8.74 2.13 27.94
CA THR A 16 -7.91 2.33 26.76
C THR A 16 -8.18 3.69 26.12
N ALA A 17 -9.44 4.09 26.00
CA ALA A 17 -9.81 5.41 25.49
C ALA A 17 -9.34 6.56 26.41
N ALA A 18 -9.36 6.35 27.74
CA ALA A 18 -8.87 7.34 28.70
C ALA A 18 -7.34 7.46 28.72
N LEU A 19 -6.62 6.39 28.41
CA LEU A 19 -5.16 6.39 28.26
C LEU A 19 -4.71 7.04 26.93
N LEU A 20 -5.59 7.08 25.94
CA LEU A 20 -5.33 7.63 24.61
C LEU A 20 -5.80 9.08 24.44
N SER A 21 -6.38 9.68 25.48
CA SER A 21 -6.85 11.07 25.44
C SER A 21 -5.69 12.06 25.59
N GLY A 22 -4.95 12.29 24.53
CA GLY A 22 -3.92 13.34 24.52
C GLY A 22 -2.72 13.09 23.61
N GLY A 23 -2.63 11.95 22.93
CA GLY A 23 -1.59 11.68 21.94
C GLY A 23 -1.91 12.29 20.59
N ALA A 24 -0.89 12.55 19.78
CA ALA A 24 -1.08 12.81 18.36
C ALA A 24 -1.71 11.56 17.69
N PRO A 25 -2.42 11.72 16.56
CA PRO A 25 -2.96 10.56 15.82
C PRO A 25 -1.89 9.51 15.47
N GLU A 26 -0.64 9.91 15.40
CA GLU A 26 0.53 9.06 15.19
C GLU A 26 0.76 8.10 16.36
N ASP A 27 0.65 8.58 17.60
CA ASP A 27 0.84 7.75 18.80
C ASP A 27 -0.21 6.63 18.91
N ASP A 28 -1.42 6.89 18.42
CA ASP A 28 -2.54 5.93 18.42
C ASP A 28 -2.32 4.84 17.37
N SER A 29 -1.78 5.18 16.19
CA SER A 29 -1.46 4.21 15.17
C SER A 29 -0.24 3.36 15.52
N ASP A 30 0.78 3.91 16.15
CA ASP A 30 1.98 3.19 16.58
C ASP A 30 1.63 2.11 17.63
N LEU A 31 0.78 2.45 18.61
CA LEU A 31 0.39 1.52 19.67
C LEU A 31 -0.63 0.47 19.24
N ASN A 32 -1.53 0.81 18.32
CA ASN A 32 -2.68 -0.02 17.97
C ASN A 32 -2.71 -0.51 16.52
N GLY A 33 -1.80 -0.06 15.66
CA GLY A 33 -1.82 -0.35 14.23
C GLY A 33 -1.93 -1.84 13.89
N ALA A 34 -1.10 -2.68 14.50
CA ALA A 34 -1.14 -4.13 14.30
C ALA A 34 -2.48 -4.74 14.76
N LEU A 35 -3.02 -4.27 15.90
CA LEU A 35 -4.30 -4.73 16.43
C LEU A 35 -5.47 -4.29 15.54
N LEU A 36 -5.44 -3.05 15.05
CA LEU A 36 -6.46 -2.52 14.15
C LEU A 36 -6.46 -3.27 12.81
N ARG A 37 -5.30 -3.52 12.22
CA ARG A 37 -5.15 -4.32 11.00
C ARG A 37 -5.71 -5.74 11.18
N ARG A 38 -5.38 -6.39 12.31
CA ARG A 38 -5.92 -7.73 12.63
C ARG A 38 -7.44 -7.72 12.75
N ARG A 39 -8.02 -6.74 13.46
CA ARG A 39 -9.48 -6.61 13.60
C ARG A 39 -10.17 -6.31 12.28
N ALA A 40 -9.59 -5.47 11.44
CA ALA A 40 -10.10 -5.16 10.10
C ALA A 40 -10.12 -6.40 9.20
N ARG A 41 -9.09 -7.22 9.23
CA ARG A 41 -9.04 -8.51 8.51
C ARG A 41 -10.09 -9.50 9.04
N ASP A 42 -10.25 -9.59 10.35
CA ASP A 42 -11.29 -10.44 10.96
C ASP A 42 -12.70 -9.99 10.52
N LEU A 43 -12.93 -8.68 10.42
CA LEU A 43 -14.19 -8.13 9.90
C LEU A 43 -14.38 -8.43 8.41
N ASP A 44 -13.33 -8.28 7.59
CA ASP A 44 -13.40 -8.59 6.16
C ASP A 44 -13.63 -10.07 5.90
N MET A 45 -13.02 -10.95 6.70
CA MET A 45 -13.18 -12.40 6.55
C MET A 45 -14.50 -12.91 7.12
N GLY A 46 -14.93 -12.42 8.28
CA GLY A 46 -16.08 -12.91 9.02
C GLY A 46 -17.36 -12.08 8.88
N GLY A 47 -17.26 -10.83 8.45
CA GLY A 47 -18.37 -9.89 8.38
C GLY A 47 -18.90 -9.71 6.95
N GLY A 48 -20.06 -10.30 6.63
CA GLY A 48 -20.66 -10.16 5.29
C GLY A 48 -20.85 -8.71 4.84
N ILE A 49 -21.21 -7.80 5.76
CA ILE A 49 -21.41 -6.37 5.47
C ILE A 49 -20.08 -5.68 5.17
N ALA A 50 -19.06 -5.89 5.99
CA ALA A 50 -17.74 -5.30 5.79
C ALA A 50 -17.12 -5.77 4.46
N ARG A 51 -17.18 -7.07 4.21
CA ARG A 51 -16.71 -7.65 2.94
C ARG A 51 -17.46 -7.11 1.73
N ALA A 52 -18.78 -6.94 1.82
CA ALA A 52 -19.59 -6.36 0.76
C ALA A 52 -19.21 -4.89 0.50
N ALA A 53 -18.99 -4.10 1.55
CA ALA A 53 -18.56 -2.72 1.44
C ALA A 53 -17.19 -2.62 0.75
N VAL A 54 -16.18 -3.37 1.22
CA VAL A 54 -14.84 -3.40 0.60
C VAL A 54 -14.92 -3.86 -0.87
N GLY A 55 -15.77 -4.85 -1.16
CA GLY A 55 -16.00 -5.32 -2.53
C GLY A 55 -16.64 -4.27 -3.42
N THR A 56 -17.63 -3.55 -2.92
CA THR A 56 -18.32 -2.47 -3.64
C THR A 56 -17.35 -1.33 -3.93
N GLU A 57 -16.60 -0.87 -2.93
CA GLU A 57 -15.59 0.18 -3.11
C GLU A 57 -14.53 -0.25 -4.13
N THR A 58 -14.01 -1.47 -4.03
CA THR A 58 -13.04 -1.98 -4.99
C THR A 58 -13.60 -1.99 -6.42
N THR A 59 -14.85 -2.41 -6.59
CA THR A 59 -15.51 -2.44 -7.89
C THR A 59 -15.80 -1.04 -8.43
N THR A 60 -16.16 -0.11 -7.54
CA THR A 60 -16.47 1.26 -7.93
C THR A 60 -15.23 2.05 -8.33
N VAL A 61 -14.13 1.89 -7.60
CA VAL A 61 -12.90 2.67 -7.81
C VAL A 61 -12.03 2.05 -8.90
N VAL A 62 -11.78 0.75 -8.81
CA VAL A 62 -10.87 0.05 -9.75
C VAL A 62 -11.63 -0.55 -10.92
N GLY A 63 -12.81 -1.12 -10.69
CA GLY A 63 -13.62 -1.75 -11.72
C GLY A 63 -12.86 -2.85 -12.45
N THR A 64 -12.76 -2.73 -13.76
CA THR A 64 -12.00 -3.64 -14.64
C THR A 64 -10.51 -3.30 -14.70
N GLY A 65 -10.09 -2.26 -14.01
CA GLY A 65 -8.72 -1.75 -13.96
C GLY A 65 -8.57 -0.35 -14.56
N LEU A 66 -7.73 0.44 -13.92
CA LEU A 66 -7.40 1.79 -14.37
C LEU A 66 -6.38 1.70 -15.50
N ILE A 67 -6.69 2.35 -16.61
CA ILE A 67 -5.84 2.37 -17.81
C ILE A 67 -5.18 3.74 -17.90
N PRO A 68 -3.84 3.84 -17.99
CA PRO A 68 -3.17 5.11 -18.19
C PRO A 68 -3.50 5.68 -19.57
N LYS A 69 -3.71 6.97 -19.60
CA LYS A 69 -3.86 7.72 -20.84
C LYS A 69 -2.58 8.53 -21.04
N PRO A 70 -1.65 8.06 -21.89
CA PRO A 70 -0.44 8.82 -22.15
C PRO A 70 -0.83 10.14 -22.80
N ALA A 71 -0.21 11.23 -22.34
CA ALA A 71 -0.31 12.56 -22.89
C ALA A 71 1.03 13.26 -22.64
N ILE A 72 1.69 13.71 -23.69
CA ILE A 72 2.96 14.42 -23.56
C ILE A 72 2.79 15.88 -23.96
N ASP A 73 3.50 16.74 -23.26
CA ASP A 73 3.62 18.15 -23.64
C ASP A 73 4.65 18.27 -24.78
N TYR A 74 4.15 18.14 -26.00
CA TYR A 74 4.99 18.13 -27.19
C TYR A 74 5.62 19.50 -27.44
N GLU A 75 4.97 20.61 -27.05
CA GLU A 75 5.50 21.96 -27.19
C GLU A 75 6.74 22.15 -26.30
N ALA A 76 6.64 21.76 -25.02
CA ALA A 76 7.75 21.82 -24.08
C ALA A 76 8.94 20.93 -24.48
N LEU A 77 8.67 19.81 -25.17
CA LEU A 77 9.68 18.89 -25.67
C LEU A 77 10.22 19.23 -27.05
N GLY A 78 9.68 20.25 -27.72
CA GLY A 78 10.06 20.63 -29.08
C GLY A 78 9.71 19.57 -30.13
N LEU A 79 8.68 18.77 -29.88
CA LEU A 79 8.19 17.76 -30.80
C LEU A 79 7.06 18.29 -31.66
N THR A 80 6.77 17.62 -32.77
CA THR A 80 5.54 17.88 -33.54
C THR A 80 4.35 17.11 -32.93
N ASP A 81 3.13 17.59 -33.18
CA ASP A 81 1.90 16.93 -32.74
C ASP A 81 1.79 15.49 -33.30
N GLU A 82 2.24 15.28 -34.53
CA GLU A 82 2.26 13.95 -35.15
C GLU A 82 3.21 12.99 -34.42
N ALA A 83 4.42 13.46 -34.06
CA ALA A 83 5.40 12.68 -33.31
C ALA A 83 4.88 12.33 -31.90
N ALA A 84 4.21 13.27 -31.24
CA ALA A 84 3.56 13.04 -29.95
C ALA A 84 2.48 11.96 -30.03
N LYS A 85 1.58 12.07 -31.00
CA LYS A 85 0.50 11.07 -31.21
C LYS A 85 1.05 9.68 -31.52
N GLU A 86 2.10 9.58 -32.31
CA GLU A 86 2.72 8.26 -32.59
C GLU A 86 3.39 7.68 -31.34
N TRP A 87 4.09 8.49 -30.56
CA TRP A 87 4.65 8.08 -29.27
C TRP A 87 3.57 7.60 -28.30
N GLU A 88 2.49 8.37 -28.15
CA GLU A 88 1.35 8.00 -27.29
C GLU A 88 0.71 6.67 -27.69
N LYS A 89 0.56 6.45 -29.00
CA LYS A 89 0.00 5.22 -29.56
C LYS A 89 0.91 4.02 -29.26
N ILE A 90 2.22 4.17 -29.47
CA ILE A 90 3.21 3.13 -29.17
C ILE A 90 3.19 2.83 -27.66
N THR A 91 3.28 3.86 -26.82
CA THR A 91 3.26 3.72 -25.35
C THR A 91 2.00 3.00 -24.86
N LYS A 92 0.84 3.39 -25.38
CA LYS A 92 -0.42 2.73 -25.03
C LYS A 92 -0.45 1.26 -25.42
N ARG A 93 0.09 0.92 -26.59
CA ARG A 93 0.17 -0.46 -27.08
C ARG A 93 1.11 -1.29 -26.20
N GLU A 94 2.32 -0.82 -25.96
CA GLU A 94 3.32 -1.53 -25.16
C GLU A 94 2.84 -1.70 -23.71
N PHE A 95 2.24 -0.66 -23.12
CA PHE A 95 1.63 -0.78 -21.81
C PHE A 95 0.53 -1.83 -21.77
N ALA A 96 -0.35 -1.89 -22.80
CA ALA A 96 -1.42 -2.87 -22.84
C ALA A 96 -0.89 -4.31 -22.90
N PHE A 97 0.21 -4.56 -23.61
CA PHE A 97 0.86 -5.87 -23.64
C PHE A 97 1.45 -6.22 -22.27
N TRP A 98 2.21 -5.31 -21.66
CA TRP A 98 2.78 -5.53 -20.35
C TRP A 98 1.70 -5.74 -19.27
N ALA A 99 0.67 -4.88 -19.25
CA ALA A 99 -0.38 -4.89 -18.24
C ALA A 99 -1.35 -6.06 -18.37
N GLY A 100 -1.62 -6.51 -19.59
CA GLY A 100 -2.54 -7.63 -19.87
C GLY A 100 -1.93 -8.99 -19.55
N GLY A 101 -0.61 -9.11 -19.58
CA GLY A 101 0.13 -10.31 -19.26
C GLY A 101 0.30 -10.53 -17.76
N LYS A 102 0.70 -11.74 -17.36
CA LYS A 102 1.07 -12.06 -15.98
C LYS A 102 2.51 -11.69 -15.64
N PHE A 103 3.31 -11.39 -16.64
CA PHE A 103 4.72 -11.04 -16.47
C PHE A 103 4.95 -9.71 -15.75
N CYS A 104 3.92 -8.84 -15.66
CA CYS A 104 4.00 -7.64 -14.84
C CYS A 104 4.01 -7.93 -13.34
N ASP A 105 3.56 -9.10 -12.91
CA ASP A 105 3.62 -9.56 -11.51
C ASP A 105 4.92 -10.33 -11.26
N ALA A 106 5.69 -9.95 -10.26
CA ALA A 106 6.91 -10.66 -9.88
C ALA A 106 6.67 -12.14 -9.52
N ALA A 107 5.43 -12.50 -9.12
CA ALA A 107 5.01 -13.86 -8.85
C ALA A 107 4.36 -14.56 -10.08
N GLU A 108 4.22 -13.88 -11.20
CA GLU A 108 3.60 -14.35 -12.44
C GLU A 108 2.17 -14.93 -12.29
N LYS A 109 1.43 -14.43 -11.30
CA LYS A 109 0.09 -14.93 -10.98
C LYS A 109 -1.02 -14.06 -11.51
N LYS A 110 -0.82 -12.74 -11.49
CA LYS A 110 -1.84 -11.73 -11.76
C LYS A 110 -1.40 -10.80 -12.89
N ASN A 111 -2.37 -10.25 -13.59
CA ASN A 111 -2.12 -9.14 -14.49
C ASN A 111 -2.16 -7.81 -13.72
N PHE A 112 -1.77 -6.71 -14.37
CA PHE A 112 -1.71 -5.38 -13.75
C PHE A 112 -3.04 -4.93 -13.15
N TYR A 113 -4.15 -5.20 -13.82
CA TYR A 113 -5.48 -4.80 -13.36
C TYR A 113 -5.93 -5.56 -12.11
N GLN A 114 -5.56 -6.83 -12.02
CA GLN A 114 -5.78 -7.64 -10.82
C GLN A 114 -4.88 -7.19 -9.66
N LEU A 115 -3.65 -6.75 -9.96
CA LEU A 115 -2.76 -6.16 -8.96
C LEU A 115 -3.31 -4.84 -8.42
N GLN A 116 -3.90 -3.98 -9.26
CA GLN A 116 -4.57 -2.76 -8.81
C GLN A 116 -5.71 -3.07 -7.82
N SER A 117 -6.57 -4.03 -8.16
CA SER A 117 -7.66 -4.45 -7.29
C SER A 117 -7.14 -5.01 -5.96
N LEU A 118 -6.06 -5.79 -6.00
CA LEU A 118 -5.43 -6.34 -4.80
C LEU A 118 -4.82 -5.23 -3.94
N ALA A 119 -4.10 -4.29 -4.56
CA ALA A 119 -3.49 -3.16 -3.86
C ALA A 119 -4.54 -2.28 -3.19
N PHE A 120 -5.60 -1.90 -3.92
CA PHE A 120 -6.67 -1.09 -3.38
C PHE A 120 -7.41 -1.79 -2.22
N ARG A 121 -7.71 -3.09 -2.37
CA ARG A 121 -8.30 -3.88 -1.30
C ARG A 121 -7.39 -3.97 -0.07
N SER A 122 -6.09 -4.19 -0.26
CA SER A 122 -5.11 -4.22 0.84
C SER A 122 -5.07 -2.89 1.58
N MET A 123 -5.09 -1.78 0.86
CA MET A 123 -5.15 -0.44 1.43
C MET A 123 -6.42 -0.22 2.27
N LEU A 124 -7.59 -0.63 1.78
CA LEU A 124 -8.86 -0.50 2.52
C LEU A 124 -8.89 -1.34 3.80
N VAL A 125 -8.34 -2.55 3.77
CA VAL A 125 -8.41 -3.50 4.89
C VAL A 125 -7.27 -3.30 5.89
N SER A 126 -6.05 -3.04 5.39
CA SER A 126 -4.85 -2.97 6.23
C SER A 126 -4.31 -1.55 6.44
N GLY A 127 -4.88 -0.55 5.77
CA GLY A 127 -4.45 0.85 5.83
C GLY A 127 -3.38 1.18 4.79
N ASP A 128 -2.44 0.27 4.55
CA ASP A 128 -1.30 0.46 3.68
C ASP A 128 -1.08 -0.72 2.73
N VAL A 129 -0.35 -0.46 1.66
CA VAL A 129 0.20 -1.45 0.74
C VAL A 129 1.52 -0.92 0.18
N VAL A 130 2.52 -1.78 0.10
CA VAL A 130 3.82 -1.44 -0.50
C VAL A 130 3.94 -2.13 -1.85
N ALA A 131 4.32 -1.38 -2.88
CA ALA A 131 4.62 -1.90 -4.19
C ALA A 131 6.13 -1.75 -4.47
N LEU A 132 6.82 -2.86 -4.62
CA LEU A 132 8.18 -2.89 -5.13
C LEU A 132 8.13 -3.01 -6.65
N LEU A 133 9.11 -2.41 -7.30
CA LEU A 133 9.27 -2.41 -8.75
C LEU A 133 10.60 -3.09 -9.14
N PRO A 134 10.73 -4.41 -8.89
CA PRO A 134 11.95 -5.12 -9.26
C PRO A 134 12.10 -5.21 -10.78
N MET A 135 13.34 -5.18 -11.24
CA MET A 135 13.68 -5.33 -12.64
C MET A 135 14.54 -6.59 -12.83
N PHE A 136 14.00 -7.59 -13.52
CA PHE A 136 14.71 -8.81 -13.88
C PHE A 136 14.16 -9.39 -15.19
N GLU A 137 14.94 -10.20 -15.85
CA GLU A 137 14.54 -10.87 -17.09
C GLU A 137 13.67 -12.09 -16.78
N THR A 138 12.59 -12.25 -17.54
CA THR A 138 11.71 -13.42 -17.48
C THR A 138 11.60 -14.04 -18.86
N ALA A 139 11.76 -15.35 -18.94
CA ALA A 139 11.64 -16.08 -20.18
C ALA A 139 10.26 -15.88 -20.83
N GLY A 140 10.25 -15.44 -22.08
CA GLY A 140 9.02 -15.18 -22.83
C GLY A 140 8.41 -13.79 -22.63
N SER A 141 9.03 -12.92 -21.84
CA SER A 141 8.64 -11.50 -21.69
C SER A 141 9.72 -10.58 -22.26
N PRO A 142 9.36 -9.60 -23.10
CA PRO A 142 10.30 -8.56 -23.51
C PRO A 142 10.49 -7.47 -22.43
N TYR A 143 9.70 -7.51 -21.37
CA TYR A 143 9.70 -6.50 -20.30
C TYR A 143 10.41 -7.03 -19.05
N THR A 144 11.26 -6.19 -18.46
CA THR A 144 11.99 -6.50 -17.23
C THR A 144 11.34 -5.92 -15.98
N LEU A 145 10.44 -4.94 -16.13
CA LEU A 145 9.75 -4.32 -15.01
C LEU A 145 8.65 -5.24 -14.48
N HIS A 146 8.72 -5.51 -13.18
CA HIS A 146 7.72 -6.29 -12.46
C HIS A 146 7.17 -5.49 -11.28
N ILE A 147 6.02 -5.89 -10.77
CA ILE A 147 5.41 -5.35 -9.56
C ILE A 147 5.33 -6.47 -8.53
N GLN A 148 5.79 -6.19 -7.33
CA GLN A 148 5.62 -7.04 -6.17
C GLN A 148 4.87 -6.28 -5.10
N LEU A 149 3.66 -6.73 -4.75
CA LEU A 149 2.90 -6.16 -3.65
C LEU A 149 3.30 -6.82 -2.33
N LEU A 150 3.55 -6.01 -1.32
CA LEU A 150 3.83 -6.45 0.04
C LEU A 150 2.71 -5.96 0.96
N GLU A 151 2.33 -6.80 1.91
CA GLU A 151 1.37 -6.44 2.96
C GLU A 151 1.99 -5.45 3.95
N ALA A 152 1.17 -4.57 4.51
CA ALA A 152 1.58 -3.57 5.49
C ALA A 152 2.31 -4.17 6.71
N ASP A 153 1.96 -5.38 7.13
CA ASP A 153 2.61 -6.06 8.26
C ASP A 153 4.08 -6.46 7.99
N ARG A 154 4.53 -6.38 6.75
CA ARG A 154 5.94 -6.61 6.40
C ARG A 154 6.80 -5.37 6.59
N LEU A 155 6.18 -4.20 6.68
CA LEU A 155 6.87 -2.99 7.15
C LEU A 155 7.02 -3.12 8.67
N ALA A 156 8.24 -3.20 9.14
CA ALA A 156 8.53 -3.31 10.56
C ALA A 156 9.84 -2.58 10.90
N THR A 157 9.83 -1.94 12.05
CA THR A 157 11.07 -1.40 12.60
C THR A 157 12.01 -2.55 12.94
N PRO A 158 13.27 -2.57 12.47
CA PRO A 158 14.21 -3.65 12.75
C PRO A 158 14.43 -3.83 14.26
N ASP A 159 14.50 -5.07 14.74
CA ASP A 159 14.78 -5.38 16.17
C ASP A 159 16.11 -4.77 16.66
N SER A 160 17.09 -4.62 15.76
CA SER A 160 18.37 -3.95 16.03
C SER A 160 18.23 -2.47 16.33
N ALA A 161 17.04 -1.91 16.04
CA ALA A 161 16.76 -0.50 16.19
C ALA A 161 16.35 -0.11 17.62
N GLY A 162 16.13 -1.04 18.56
CA GLY A 162 15.74 -0.76 19.96
C GLY A 162 14.35 -0.12 20.08
N GLU A 163 13.74 -0.20 21.26
CA GLU A 163 12.39 0.35 21.54
C GLU A 163 12.28 1.89 21.50
N SER A 164 13.36 2.58 21.24
CA SER A 164 13.39 4.05 21.24
C SER A 164 13.99 4.53 19.94
N THR A 165 13.15 5.09 19.09
CA THR A 165 13.58 6.01 18.02
C THR A 165 15.05 5.81 17.63
N THR A 166 15.34 4.79 16.86
CA THR A 166 16.72 4.54 16.46
C THR A 166 17.16 5.71 15.61
N GLN A 167 18.05 6.47 16.16
CA GLN A 167 18.84 7.40 15.39
C GLN A 167 19.90 6.56 14.69
N ASP A 168 19.83 6.49 13.36
CA ASP A 168 21.01 6.11 12.62
C ASP A 168 22.11 7.17 12.84
N ALA A 169 23.34 6.86 12.39
CA ALA A 169 24.45 7.80 12.49
C ALA A 169 24.19 9.15 11.77
N ALA A 170 23.13 9.25 10.98
CA ALA A 170 22.70 10.45 10.24
C ALA A 170 21.54 11.21 10.93
N GLY A 171 21.01 10.71 12.07
CA GLY A 171 19.95 11.40 12.85
C GLY A 171 18.54 11.23 12.30
N GLY A 172 18.28 10.20 11.49
CA GLY A 172 16.94 9.80 11.03
C GLY A 172 16.09 9.19 12.16
N ARG A 173 14.79 9.16 11.98
CA ARG A 173 13.83 8.48 12.86
C ARG A 173 13.15 7.36 12.10
N ILE A 174 13.12 6.16 12.67
CA ILE A 174 12.38 5.02 12.09
C ILE A 174 11.05 4.89 12.84
N ILE A 175 9.96 4.92 12.07
CA ILE A 175 8.59 4.77 12.58
C ILE A 175 7.92 3.70 11.73
N ASP A 176 7.44 2.61 12.34
CA ASP A 176 6.74 1.51 11.65
C ASP A 176 7.46 1.03 10.37
N GLY A 177 8.79 0.91 10.43
CA GLY A 177 9.60 0.50 9.29
C GLY A 177 9.87 1.56 8.24
N VAL A 178 9.49 2.82 8.50
CA VAL A 178 9.77 3.95 7.61
C VAL A 178 10.80 4.88 8.25
N GLU A 179 11.95 5.01 7.61
CA GLU A 179 13.00 5.94 8.02
C GLU A 179 12.74 7.31 7.42
N VAL A 180 12.61 8.31 8.27
CA VAL A 180 12.39 9.70 7.86
C VAL A 180 13.53 10.61 8.32
N GLU A 181 13.92 11.51 7.46
CA GLU A 181 14.91 12.54 7.77
C GLU A 181 14.31 13.54 8.77
N ARG A 182 14.99 13.75 9.89
CA ARG A 182 14.47 14.55 11.02
C ARG A 182 14.18 16.01 10.69
N GLN A 183 14.96 16.61 9.79
CA GLN A 183 14.82 18.03 9.47
C GLN A 183 13.71 18.32 8.46
N THR A 184 13.55 17.45 7.49
CA THR A 184 12.65 17.66 6.34
C THR A 184 11.40 16.78 6.39
N GLY A 185 11.39 15.72 7.21
CA GLY A 185 10.34 14.71 7.20
C GLY A 185 10.35 13.83 5.94
N ARG A 186 11.39 13.94 5.10
CA ARG A 186 11.50 13.17 3.88
C ARG A 186 11.75 11.70 4.19
N VAL A 187 11.01 10.81 3.52
CA VAL A 187 11.25 9.37 3.60
C VAL A 187 12.59 9.04 2.93
N VAL A 188 13.45 8.35 3.66
CA VAL A 188 14.79 7.92 3.22
C VAL A 188 14.80 6.46 2.83
N ARG A 189 14.13 5.60 3.64
CA ARG A 189 14.18 4.15 3.47
C ARG A 189 12.95 3.46 4.06
N TYR A 190 12.61 2.31 3.52
CA TYR A 190 11.63 1.39 4.06
C TYR A 190 12.32 0.10 4.51
N TYR A 191 11.89 -0.44 5.65
CA TYR A 191 12.36 -1.71 6.21
C TYR A 191 11.23 -2.75 6.12
N PHE A 192 11.48 -3.90 5.49
CA PHE A 192 10.52 -4.99 5.29
C PHE A 192 11.22 -6.35 5.20
#